data_4b5d52aaa2c422169118434d62f96399
#
_entry.id   4b5d52aaa2c422169118434d62f96399
#
_cell.length_a   1.000
_cell.length_b   1.000
_cell.length_c   1.000
_cell.angle_alpha   90.00
_cell.angle_beta   90.00
_cell.angle_gamma   90.00
#
_symmetry.space_group_name_H-M   'P 1'
#
loop_
_entity.id
_entity.type
_entity.pdbx_description
1 polymer ?
#
loop_
_entity_poly.entity_id
_entity_poly.type
_entity_poly.pdbx_seq_one_letter_code
_entity_poly.pdbx_strand_id
1 'polypeptide(L)'
;MFAPTKTWRLWHCRVNTTQKRYAICSALAASALPVLVMSKGHRIEEAPELPLVVEDKVEGYKRTKEAALLLKKLKAWNDIKKVYASQRMRPGKGKMRNHHHIQHRGPCIIYNEDNGIIKAFRNIPGITLLNMRHKAASLKSNYNLPMHKMLNTDLSRILKSPEIQRALRASHKKIHRRVLKKNPLKHLRIMLKLNPYAKTMSQNTILRQAKNHKIRMDRQQQH
;
A
#
# COMPACT_ATOMS: atom_id res chain seq x y z
N MET A 1 24.75 25.81 -6.37
CA MET A 1 23.86 26.80 -7.02
C MET A 1 22.79 27.19 -6.03
N PHE A 2 22.66 28.49 -5.76
CA PHE A 2 21.65 28.97 -4.83
C PHE A 2 20.22 28.93 -5.43
N ALA A 3 19.21 28.77 -4.58
CA ALA A 3 17.82 28.83 -5.01
C ALA A 3 17.48 30.20 -5.61
N PRO A 4 16.61 30.29 -6.63
CA PRO A 4 16.18 31.56 -7.18
C PRO A 4 15.50 32.43 -6.13
N THR A 5 15.88 33.70 -6.06
CA THR A 5 15.31 34.67 -5.10
C THR A 5 13.91 35.12 -5.47
N LYS A 6 13.55 35.06 -6.74
CA LYS A 6 12.25 35.48 -7.27
C LYS A 6 11.42 34.27 -7.71
N THR A 7 10.14 34.21 -7.30
CA THR A 7 9.24 33.11 -7.53
C THR A 7 8.89 32.86 -9.00
N TRP A 8 9.01 33.86 -9.85
CA TRP A 8 8.75 33.74 -11.30
C TRP A 8 9.90 33.09 -12.09
N ARG A 9 11.07 32.88 -11.49
CA ARG A 9 12.16 32.15 -12.14
C ARG A 9 11.86 30.68 -12.26
N LEU A 10 12.35 30.09 -13.37
CA LEU A 10 12.17 28.67 -13.67
C LEU A 10 12.90 27.81 -12.64
N TRP A 11 12.16 27.01 -11.87
CA TRP A 11 12.68 26.10 -10.85
C TRP A 11 13.06 24.74 -11.41
N HIS A 12 12.42 24.32 -12.51
CA HIS A 12 12.63 23.02 -13.13
C HIS A 12 13.70 23.10 -14.20
N CYS A 13 14.72 22.21 -14.08
CA CYS A 13 15.76 22.10 -15.08
C CYS A 13 15.29 21.25 -16.27
N ARG A 14 15.77 21.59 -17.46
CA ARG A 14 15.56 20.76 -18.65
C ARG A 14 16.35 19.46 -18.52
N VAL A 15 15.69 18.33 -18.74
CA VAL A 15 16.33 16.99 -18.77
C VAL A 15 16.41 16.53 -20.22
N ASN A 16 17.58 16.05 -20.63
CA ASN A 16 17.78 15.51 -21.98
C ASN A 16 16.92 14.26 -22.21
N THR A 17 16.44 14.10 -23.43
CA THR A 17 15.59 12.96 -23.82
C THR A 17 16.30 11.63 -23.59
N THR A 18 17.61 11.58 -23.80
CA THR A 18 18.43 10.37 -23.54
C THR A 18 18.41 9.96 -22.08
N GLN A 19 18.50 10.93 -21.15
CA GLN A 19 18.41 10.65 -19.70
C GLN A 19 17.02 10.14 -19.32
N LYS A 20 15.95 10.69 -19.90
CA LYS A 20 14.59 10.21 -19.66
C LYS A 20 14.40 8.76 -20.14
N ARG A 21 14.92 8.43 -21.32
CA ARG A 21 14.90 7.07 -21.87
C ARG A 21 15.69 6.09 -21.03
N TYR A 22 16.87 6.50 -20.60
CA TYR A 22 17.71 5.73 -19.69
C TYR A 22 16.99 5.40 -18.39
N ALA A 23 16.34 6.38 -17.78
CA ALA A 23 15.56 6.20 -16.54
C ALA A 23 14.42 5.19 -16.73
N ILE A 24 13.68 5.28 -17.84
CA ILE A 24 12.57 4.35 -18.14
C ILE A 24 13.10 2.92 -18.32
N CYS A 25 14.16 2.74 -19.08
CA CYS A 25 14.75 1.41 -19.29
C CYS A 25 15.30 0.80 -18.00
N SER A 26 15.95 1.60 -17.17
CA SER A 26 16.43 1.16 -15.85
C SER A 26 15.28 0.74 -14.93
N ALA A 27 14.19 1.49 -14.95
CA ALA A 27 13.01 1.15 -14.16
C ALA A 27 12.34 -0.15 -14.61
N LEU A 28 12.21 -0.36 -15.92
CA LEU A 28 11.67 -1.60 -16.48
C LEU A 28 12.56 -2.81 -16.18
N ALA A 29 13.86 -2.68 -16.32
CA ALA A 29 14.79 -3.74 -15.96
C ALA A 29 14.74 -4.08 -14.46
N ALA A 30 14.67 -3.07 -13.60
CA ALA A 30 14.54 -3.27 -12.15
C ALA A 30 13.20 -3.93 -11.77
N SER A 31 12.12 -3.62 -12.46
CA SER A 31 10.81 -4.22 -12.20
C SER A 31 10.72 -5.71 -12.55
N ALA A 32 11.62 -6.21 -13.38
CA ALA A 32 11.72 -7.63 -13.73
C ALA A 32 12.42 -8.48 -12.64
N LEU A 33 13.08 -7.86 -11.69
CA LEU A 33 13.81 -8.57 -10.62
C LEU A 33 12.95 -8.68 -9.35
N PRO A 34 12.48 -9.88 -8.96
CA PRO A 34 11.59 -10.05 -7.81
C PRO A 34 12.19 -9.53 -6.52
N VAL A 35 13.48 -9.72 -6.31
CA VAL A 35 14.17 -9.28 -5.08
C VAL A 35 14.15 -7.76 -4.92
N LEU A 36 14.36 -7.02 -6.01
CA LEU A 36 14.28 -5.56 -5.99
C LEU A 36 12.86 -5.06 -5.73
N VAL A 37 11.88 -5.69 -6.35
CA VAL A 37 10.47 -5.34 -6.17
C VAL A 37 10.02 -5.60 -4.73
N MET A 38 10.41 -6.72 -4.14
CA MET A 38 10.15 -7.02 -2.73
C MET A 38 10.86 -6.06 -1.78
N SER A 39 12.09 -5.66 -2.08
CA SER A 39 12.84 -4.69 -1.27
C SER A 39 12.18 -3.32 -1.23
N LYS A 40 11.45 -2.95 -2.28
CA LYS A 40 10.60 -1.75 -2.31
C LYS A 40 9.31 -1.89 -1.52
N GLY A 41 9.01 -3.08 -1.01
CA GLY A 41 7.88 -3.35 -0.15
C GLY A 41 6.62 -3.85 -0.87
N HIS A 42 6.71 -4.23 -2.14
CA HIS A 42 5.60 -4.86 -2.86
C HIS A 42 5.42 -6.31 -2.44
N ARG A 43 4.18 -6.76 -2.33
CA ARG A 43 3.84 -8.15 -2.02
C ARG A 43 3.61 -8.93 -3.29
N ILE A 44 4.65 -9.62 -3.74
CA ILE A 44 4.68 -10.40 -4.97
C ILE A 44 5.07 -11.85 -4.74
N GLU A 45 5.13 -12.30 -3.49
CA GLU A 45 5.60 -13.65 -3.12
C GLU A 45 4.77 -14.74 -3.79
N GLU A 46 3.47 -14.48 -3.96
CA GLU A 46 2.52 -15.44 -4.58
C GLU A 46 2.38 -15.24 -6.09
N ALA A 47 2.97 -14.19 -6.67
CA ALA A 47 2.85 -13.93 -8.10
C ALA A 47 3.64 -14.98 -8.90
N PRO A 48 3.06 -15.56 -9.97
CA PRO A 48 3.70 -16.66 -10.70
C PRO A 48 4.99 -16.24 -11.39
N GLU A 49 5.04 -15.02 -11.91
CA GLU A 49 6.21 -14.47 -12.61
C GLU A 49 6.23 -12.95 -12.57
N LEU A 50 7.42 -12.37 -12.83
CA LEU A 50 7.62 -10.95 -13.05
C LEU A 50 8.53 -10.75 -14.27
N PRO A 51 8.16 -9.90 -15.24
CA PRO A 51 6.89 -9.20 -15.37
C PRO A 51 5.72 -10.16 -15.64
N LEU A 52 4.55 -9.86 -15.08
CA LEU A 52 3.36 -10.68 -15.26
C LEU A 52 2.72 -10.36 -16.62
N VAL A 53 2.69 -11.34 -17.50
CA VAL A 53 2.09 -11.23 -18.83
C VAL A 53 0.71 -11.87 -18.82
N VAL A 54 -0.27 -11.18 -19.37
CA VAL A 54 -1.68 -11.58 -19.39
C VAL A 54 -2.23 -11.47 -20.82
N GLU A 55 -3.22 -12.29 -21.14
CA GLU A 55 -3.87 -12.31 -22.44
C GLU A 55 -4.57 -10.98 -22.77
N ASP A 56 -4.53 -10.56 -24.02
CA ASP A 56 -5.08 -9.28 -24.51
C ASP A 56 -6.58 -9.14 -24.31
N LYS A 57 -7.31 -10.25 -24.12
CA LYS A 57 -8.75 -10.23 -23.77
C LYS A 57 -9.07 -9.37 -22.56
N VAL A 58 -8.11 -9.16 -21.67
CA VAL A 58 -8.26 -8.31 -20.49
C VAL A 58 -8.48 -6.83 -20.85
N GLU A 59 -7.99 -6.40 -22.00
CA GLU A 59 -8.22 -5.03 -22.49
C GLU A 59 -9.71 -4.73 -22.72
N GLY A 60 -10.52 -5.76 -23.00
CA GLY A 60 -11.96 -5.66 -23.18
C GLY A 60 -12.78 -5.55 -21.89
N TYR A 61 -12.15 -5.61 -20.71
CA TYR A 61 -12.89 -5.49 -19.44
C TYR A 61 -13.43 -4.09 -19.24
N LYS A 62 -14.71 -4.00 -18.87
CA LYS A 62 -15.41 -2.73 -18.66
C LYS A 62 -15.80 -2.50 -17.21
N ARG A 63 -15.90 -3.55 -16.41
CA ARG A 63 -16.36 -3.50 -15.02
C ARG A 63 -15.22 -3.70 -14.02
N THR A 64 -15.23 -2.93 -12.94
CA THR A 64 -14.24 -3.04 -11.85
C THR A 64 -14.29 -4.40 -11.15
N LYS A 65 -15.45 -5.07 -11.12
CA LYS A 65 -15.61 -6.41 -10.56
C LYS A 65 -14.76 -7.45 -11.31
N GLU A 66 -14.75 -7.37 -12.64
CA GLU A 66 -13.94 -8.26 -13.51
C GLU A 66 -12.44 -8.04 -13.27
N ALA A 67 -12.04 -6.77 -13.22
CA ALA A 67 -10.66 -6.38 -12.92
C ALA A 67 -10.20 -6.88 -11.53
N ALA A 68 -11.02 -6.73 -10.51
CA ALA A 68 -10.72 -7.23 -9.18
C ALA A 68 -10.63 -8.76 -9.11
N LEU A 69 -11.50 -9.48 -9.81
CA LEU A 69 -11.45 -10.94 -9.91
C LEU A 69 -10.18 -11.41 -10.62
N LEU A 70 -9.80 -10.75 -11.71
CA LEU A 70 -8.55 -11.05 -12.42
C LEU A 70 -7.35 -10.91 -11.49
N LEU A 71 -7.21 -9.77 -10.81
CA LEU A 71 -6.09 -9.50 -9.90
C LEU A 71 -6.03 -10.49 -8.74
N LYS A 72 -7.17 -10.97 -8.26
CA LYS A 72 -7.23 -12.03 -7.25
C LYS A 72 -6.73 -13.37 -7.81
N LYS A 73 -7.17 -13.75 -9.02
CA LYS A 73 -6.72 -14.98 -9.69
C LYS A 73 -5.22 -14.97 -9.96
N LEU A 74 -4.68 -13.82 -10.37
CA LEU A 74 -3.25 -13.61 -10.63
C LEU A 74 -2.42 -13.43 -9.35
N LYS A 75 -3.03 -13.53 -8.16
CA LYS A 75 -2.34 -13.35 -6.86
C LYS A 75 -1.73 -11.95 -6.66
N ALA A 76 -2.06 -10.98 -7.51
CA ALA A 76 -1.60 -9.59 -7.41
C ALA A 76 -2.45 -8.73 -6.44
N TRP A 77 -3.55 -9.26 -5.93
CA TRP A 77 -4.45 -8.54 -5.03
C TRP A 77 -3.84 -8.21 -3.66
N ASN A 78 -2.85 -8.98 -3.21
CA ASN A 78 -2.20 -8.77 -1.92
C ASN A 78 -1.46 -7.43 -1.85
N ASP A 79 -0.85 -7.01 -2.95
CA ASP A 79 -0.21 -5.68 -3.04
C ASP A 79 -1.25 -4.55 -2.98
N ILE A 80 -2.39 -4.73 -3.64
CA ILE A 80 -3.48 -3.75 -3.61
C ILE A 80 -4.08 -3.61 -2.20
N LYS A 81 -4.22 -4.71 -1.45
CA LYS A 81 -4.62 -4.64 -0.03
C LYS A 81 -3.66 -3.79 0.79
N LYS A 82 -2.35 -3.88 0.51
CA LYS A 82 -1.35 -3.04 1.16
C LYS A 82 -1.53 -1.56 0.81
N VAL A 83 -1.87 -1.26 -0.44
CA VAL A 83 -2.19 0.12 -0.87
C VAL A 83 -3.41 0.66 -0.14
N TYR A 84 -4.48 -0.12 -0.01
CA TYR A 84 -5.67 0.27 0.76
C TYR A 84 -5.32 0.61 2.22
N ALA A 85 -4.51 -0.22 2.86
CA ALA A 85 -4.08 0.00 4.24
C ALA A 85 -3.15 1.22 4.41
N SER A 86 -2.52 1.68 3.34
CA SER A 86 -1.56 2.80 3.35
C SER A 86 -2.21 4.18 3.21
N GLN A 87 -3.49 4.23 2.90
CA GLN A 87 -4.21 5.48 2.72
C GLN A 87 -4.30 6.25 4.04
N ARG A 88 -3.76 7.45 4.05
CA ARG A 88 -3.77 8.31 5.24
C ARG A 88 -3.75 9.78 4.86
N MET A 89 -4.10 10.63 5.82
CA MET A 89 -3.92 12.07 5.66
C MET A 89 -2.42 12.41 5.64
N ARG A 90 -2.04 13.32 4.75
CA ARG A 90 -0.66 13.79 4.65
C ARG A 90 -0.28 14.52 5.94
N PRO A 91 0.85 14.17 6.57
CA PRO A 91 1.41 14.95 7.68
C PRO A 91 1.96 16.28 7.16
N GLY A 92 1.98 17.28 8.04
CA GLY A 92 2.53 18.59 7.74
C GLY A 92 1.62 19.51 6.92
N LYS A 93 2.14 20.66 6.53
CA LYS A 93 1.40 21.74 5.85
C LYS A 93 1.09 21.46 4.37
N GLY A 94 1.69 20.44 3.77
CA GLY A 94 1.41 20.04 2.39
C GLY A 94 -0.06 19.69 2.13
N LYS A 95 -0.79 19.24 3.16
CA LYS A 95 -2.24 19.01 3.06
C LYS A 95 -3.06 20.26 2.75
N MET A 96 -2.57 21.44 3.14
CA MET A 96 -3.22 22.72 2.85
C MET A 96 -3.05 23.15 1.39
N ARG A 97 -2.13 22.51 0.65
CA ARG A 97 -1.80 22.79 -0.76
C ARG A 97 -2.45 21.80 -1.72
N ASN A 98 -3.66 21.34 -1.45
CA ASN A 98 -4.41 20.35 -2.23
C ASN A 98 -3.80 18.93 -2.30
N HIS A 99 -2.84 18.62 -1.42
CA HIS A 99 -2.25 17.29 -1.30
C HIS A 99 -2.71 16.60 -0.01
N HIS A 100 -4.01 16.49 0.18
CA HIS A 100 -4.62 16.07 1.46
C HIS A 100 -4.28 14.65 1.86
N HIS A 101 -4.32 13.71 0.92
CA HIS A 101 -4.14 12.29 1.17
C HIS A 101 -2.88 11.74 0.48
N ILE A 102 -2.28 10.75 1.11
CA ILE A 102 -1.17 9.98 0.56
C ILE A 102 -1.51 8.50 0.57
N GLN A 103 -1.04 7.79 -0.43
CA GLN A 103 -1.15 6.34 -0.54
C GLN A 103 0.06 5.78 -1.28
N HIS A 104 0.38 4.50 -1.06
CA HIS A 104 1.38 3.80 -1.84
C HIS A 104 0.92 3.57 -3.29
N ARG A 105 1.88 3.32 -4.16
CA ARG A 105 1.62 2.83 -5.51
C ARG A 105 1.59 1.31 -5.50
N GLY A 106 0.70 0.74 -6.30
CA GLY A 106 0.58 -0.68 -6.53
C GLY A 106 1.07 -1.08 -7.93
N PRO A 107 0.46 -2.09 -8.52
CA PRO A 107 0.83 -2.58 -9.85
C PRO A 107 0.70 -1.52 -10.94
N CYS A 108 1.59 -1.59 -11.93
CA CYS A 108 1.50 -0.80 -13.14
C CYS A 108 1.06 -1.71 -14.29
N ILE A 109 -0.02 -1.35 -14.96
CA ILE A 109 -0.57 -2.12 -16.09
C ILE A 109 -0.22 -1.39 -17.38
N ILE A 110 0.49 -2.08 -18.26
CA ILE A 110 0.84 -1.60 -19.60
C ILE A 110 -0.11 -2.27 -20.58
N TYR A 111 -0.84 -1.49 -21.34
CA TYR A 111 -1.83 -1.97 -22.31
C TYR A 111 -1.62 -1.29 -23.67
N ASN A 112 -2.09 -1.92 -24.74
CA ASN A 112 -1.96 -1.40 -26.11
C ASN A 112 -3.20 -0.57 -26.50
N GLU A 113 -4.39 -1.15 -26.41
CA GLU A 113 -5.63 -0.50 -26.82
C GLU A 113 -6.60 -0.33 -25.66
N ASP A 114 -7.32 0.80 -25.65
CA ASP A 114 -8.33 1.06 -24.62
C ASP A 114 -9.71 0.59 -25.09
N ASN A 115 -10.01 -0.67 -24.92
CA ASN A 115 -11.33 -1.25 -25.18
C ASN A 115 -12.25 -1.22 -23.95
N GLY A 116 -11.87 -0.45 -22.92
CA GLY A 116 -12.57 -0.30 -21.64
C GLY A 116 -11.72 -0.53 -20.41
N ILE A 117 -10.47 -0.95 -20.57
CA ILE A 117 -9.53 -1.26 -19.48
C ILE A 117 -9.36 -0.08 -18.51
N ILE A 118 -9.32 1.14 -19.02
CA ILE A 118 -9.20 2.34 -18.17
C ILE A 118 -10.38 2.41 -17.21
N LYS A 119 -11.61 2.19 -17.67
CA LYS A 119 -12.82 2.24 -16.83
C LYS A 119 -12.81 1.14 -15.77
N ALA A 120 -12.34 -0.06 -16.13
CA ALA A 120 -12.30 -1.21 -15.24
C ALA A 120 -11.29 -1.04 -14.09
N PHE A 121 -10.12 -0.52 -14.37
CA PHE A 121 -9.02 -0.47 -13.39
C PHE A 121 -8.84 0.88 -12.69
N ARG A 122 -9.32 1.98 -13.27
CA ARG A 122 -9.12 3.34 -12.75
C ARG A 122 -9.58 3.52 -11.31
N ASN A 123 -10.66 2.87 -10.92
CA ASN A 123 -11.22 3.02 -9.57
C ASN A 123 -10.49 2.20 -8.51
N ILE A 124 -9.60 1.30 -8.89
CA ILE A 124 -8.81 0.51 -7.94
C ILE A 124 -7.60 1.34 -7.50
N PRO A 125 -7.46 1.62 -6.20
CA PRO A 125 -6.39 2.48 -5.71
C PRO A 125 -5.01 1.88 -5.94
N GLY A 126 -4.06 2.75 -6.28
CA GLY A 126 -2.67 2.39 -6.49
C GLY A 126 -2.33 1.83 -7.86
N ILE A 127 -3.31 1.45 -8.67
CA ILE A 127 -3.05 0.99 -10.04
C ILE A 127 -2.72 2.17 -10.94
N THR A 128 -1.64 2.03 -11.69
CA THR A 128 -1.24 2.99 -12.72
C THR A 128 -1.43 2.34 -14.08
N LEU A 129 -2.16 3.01 -14.96
CA LEU A 129 -2.43 2.55 -16.32
C LEU A 129 -1.53 3.31 -17.29
N LEU A 130 -0.79 2.60 -18.13
CA LEU A 130 0.12 3.16 -19.11
C LEU A 130 -0.17 2.58 -20.49
N ASN A 131 -0.48 3.45 -21.45
CA ASN A 131 -0.60 3.04 -22.84
C ASN A 131 0.80 2.81 -23.43
N MET A 132 0.98 1.69 -24.13
CA MET A 132 2.25 1.31 -24.71
C MET A 132 2.74 2.31 -25.77
N ARG A 133 1.86 2.85 -26.57
CA ARG A 133 2.17 3.84 -27.61
C ARG A 133 2.87 5.08 -27.05
N HIS A 134 2.45 5.57 -25.89
CA HIS A 134 3.07 6.73 -25.25
C HIS A 134 4.46 6.44 -24.68
N LYS A 135 4.76 5.20 -24.30
CA LYS A 135 6.05 4.81 -23.71
C LYS A 135 7.00 4.17 -24.71
N ALA A 136 6.50 3.30 -25.59
CA ALA A 136 7.33 2.65 -26.61
C ALA A 136 7.91 3.65 -27.62
N ALA A 137 7.19 4.69 -27.97
CA ALA A 137 7.70 5.76 -28.83
C ALA A 137 8.90 6.52 -28.24
N SER A 138 9.15 6.40 -26.93
CA SER A 138 10.32 6.99 -26.29
C SER A 138 11.57 6.10 -26.35
N LEU A 139 11.41 4.82 -26.71
CA LEU A 139 12.52 3.88 -26.87
C LEU A 139 12.91 3.78 -28.35
N LYS A 140 14.20 3.91 -28.63
CA LYS A 140 14.73 3.60 -29.97
C LYS A 140 14.82 2.08 -30.12
N SER A 141 14.55 1.56 -31.32
CA SER A 141 14.60 0.12 -31.63
C SER A 141 15.96 -0.53 -31.35
N ASN A 142 17.05 0.23 -31.45
CA ASN A 142 18.42 -0.20 -31.21
C ASN A 142 18.99 0.27 -29.86
N TYR A 143 18.13 0.59 -28.88
CA TYR A 143 18.58 1.00 -27.57
C TYR A 143 18.95 -0.21 -26.72
N ASN A 144 20.21 -0.28 -26.30
CA ASN A 144 20.66 -1.27 -25.34
C ASN A 144 20.43 -0.78 -23.91
N LEU A 145 19.99 -1.71 -23.05
CA LEU A 145 19.84 -1.42 -21.63
C LEU A 145 21.19 -1.06 -21.01
N PRO A 146 21.23 -0.18 -20.00
CA PRO A 146 22.46 0.18 -19.32
C PRO A 146 23.09 -1.06 -18.67
N MET A 147 24.42 -1.15 -18.76
CA MET A 147 25.14 -2.19 -18.03
C MET A 147 25.01 -1.99 -16.52
N HIS A 148 24.87 -3.09 -15.81
CA HIS A 148 24.93 -3.09 -14.35
C HIS A 148 26.33 -2.70 -13.86
N LYS A 149 26.40 -1.91 -12.81
CA LYS A 149 27.69 -1.47 -12.22
C LYS A 149 28.30 -2.50 -11.28
N MET A 150 27.48 -3.38 -10.74
CA MET A 150 27.91 -4.42 -9.81
C MET A 150 28.22 -5.70 -10.58
N LEU A 151 29.39 -6.31 -10.34
CA LEU A 151 29.78 -7.59 -10.93
C LEU A 151 28.84 -8.72 -10.53
N ASN A 152 28.42 -8.72 -9.27
CA ASN A 152 27.44 -9.68 -8.76
C ASN A 152 26.08 -8.99 -8.62
N THR A 153 25.10 -9.40 -9.44
CA THR A 153 23.74 -8.86 -9.49
C THR A 153 22.74 -9.70 -8.68
N ASP A 154 23.15 -10.80 -8.11
CA ASP A 154 22.31 -11.64 -7.25
C ASP A 154 22.18 -11.01 -5.86
N LEU A 155 21.15 -10.19 -5.70
CA LEU A 155 20.85 -9.52 -4.44
C LEU A 155 20.55 -10.49 -3.30
N SER A 156 19.94 -11.64 -3.57
CA SER A 156 19.68 -12.65 -2.55
C SER A 156 20.97 -13.17 -1.95
N ARG A 157 21.97 -13.42 -2.78
CA ARG A 157 23.29 -13.87 -2.35
C ARG A 157 24.03 -12.79 -1.57
N ILE A 158 23.98 -11.55 -2.06
CA ILE A 158 24.61 -10.41 -1.40
C ILE A 158 24.00 -10.18 -0.03
N LEU A 159 22.67 -10.15 0.08
CA LEU A 159 21.97 -9.92 1.35
C LEU A 159 22.21 -11.05 2.37
N LYS A 160 22.40 -12.29 1.91
CA LYS A 160 22.71 -13.43 2.78
C LYS A 160 24.19 -13.57 3.09
N SER A 161 25.05 -12.76 2.49
CA SER A 161 26.49 -12.82 2.72
C SER A 161 26.83 -12.52 4.19
N PRO A 162 27.80 -13.23 4.79
CA PRO A 162 28.14 -13.07 6.20
C PRO A 162 28.64 -11.65 6.53
N GLU A 163 29.25 -10.98 5.57
CA GLU A 163 29.73 -9.61 5.71
C GLU A 163 28.59 -8.62 5.94
N ILE A 164 27.55 -8.70 5.09
CA ILE A 164 26.38 -7.84 5.22
C ILE A 164 25.55 -8.22 6.45
N GLN A 165 25.41 -9.52 6.74
CA GLN A 165 24.66 -9.98 7.91
C GLN A 165 25.33 -9.53 9.23
N ARG A 166 26.65 -9.38 9.27
CA ARG A 166 27.35 -8.81 10.43
C ARG A 166 27.13 -7.30 10.59
N ALA A 167 26.99 -6.58 9.48
CA ALA A 167 26.76 -5.13 9.47
C ALA A 167 25.28 -4.77 9.73
N LEU A 168 24.36 -5.66 9.37
CA LEU A 168 22.93 -5.45 9.58
C LEU A 168 22.56 -5.60 11.05
N ARG A 169 21.60 -4.80 11.49
CA ARG A 169 20.98 -4.95 12.80
C ARG A 169 20.34 -6.34 12.91
N ALA A 170 20.77 -7.13 13.89
CA ALA A 170 20.20 -8.44 14.14
C ALA A 170 18.69 -8.36 14.38
N SER A 171 17.98 -9.39 13.91
CA SER A 171 16.56 -9.52 14.18
C SER A 171 16.33 -9.60 15.70
N HIS A 172 15.30 -8.93 16.18
CA HIS A 172 14.93 -9.00 17.59
C HIS A 172 14.50 -10.42 17.95
N LYS A 173 15.37 -11.17 18.66
CA LYS A 173 15.06 -12.50 19.18
C LYS A 173 14.07 -12.46 20.34
N LYS A 174 14.01 -11.37 21.07
CA LYS A 174 13.03 -11.17 22.15
C LYS A 174 11.78 -10.51 21.61
N ILE A 175 10.71 -11.28 21.59
CA ILE A 175 9.37 -10.72 21.37
C ILE A 175 9.03 -9.92 22.63
N HIS A 176 9.21 -8.60 22.59
CA HIS A 176 8.66 -7.75 23.62
C HIS A 176 7.14 -7.79 23.49
N ARG A 177 6.53 -8.69 24.23
CA ARG A 177 5.07 -8.71 24.43
C ARG A 177 4.68 -7.52 25.31
N ARG A 178 4.85 -6.34 24.78
CA ARG A 178 4.34 -5.14 25.40
C ARG A 178 2.84 -5.17 25.22
N VAL A 179 2.15 -5.57 26.25
CA VAL A 179 0.67 -5.50 26.26
C VAL A 179 0.32 -4.01 26.18
N LEU A 180 -0.39 -3.62 25.15
CA LEU A 180 -0.87 -2.26 24.98
C LEU A 180 -1.74 -1.91 26.20
N LYS A 181 -1.38 -0.84 26.92
CA LYS A 181 -2.21 -0.34 28.02
C LYS A 181 -3.57 0.07 27.47
N LYS A 182 -4.61 -0.59 27.93
CA LYS A 182 -6.00 -0.27 27.60
C LYS A 182 -6.63 0.43 28.78
N ASN A 183 -7.51 1.39 28.50
CA ASN A 183 -8.22 2.11 29.56
C ASN A 183 -9.17 1.14 30.30
N PRO A 184 -8.98 0.92 31.62
CA PRO A 184 -9.85 0.05 32.41
C PRO A 184 -11.32 0.45 32.38
N LEU A 185 -11.62 1.74 32.31
CA LEU A 185 -12.98 2.27 32.26
C LEU A 185 -13.73 1.92 30.96
N LYS A 186 -12.99 1.71 29.86
CA LYS A 186 -13.55 1.34 28.56
C LYS A 186 -13.44 -0.16 28.25
N HIS A 187 -12.67 -0.90 29.02
CA HIS A 187 -12.38 -2.30 28.75
C HIS A 187 -12.69 -3.18 29.98
N LEU A 188 -13.89 -3.77 29.99
CA LEU A 188 -14.42 -4.54 31.12
C LEU A 188 -13.47 -5.63 31.61
N ARG A 189 -12.83 -6.40 30.73
CA ARG A 189 -11.90 -7.48 31.12
C ARG A 189 -10.73 -6.96 31.96
N ILE A 190 -10.20 -5.79 31.63
CA ILE A 190 -9.09 -5.19 32.39
C ILE A 190 -9.60 -4.62 33.70
N MET A 191 -10.79 -4.01 33.70
CA MET A 191 -11.43 -3.54 34.92
C MET A 191 -11.67 -4.68 35.89
N LEU A 192 -12.16 -5.83 35.44
CA LEU A 192 -12.38 -7.01 36.27
C LEU A 192 -11.08 -7.62 36.81
N LYS A 193 -9.96 -7.51 36.06
CA LYS A 193 -8.65 -7.93 36.53
C LYS A 193 -8.11 -7.04 37.65
N LEU A 194 -8.38 -5.73 37.58
CA LEU A 194 -7.96 -4.76 38.58
C LEU A 194 -8.90 -4.73 39.79
N ASN A 195 -10.21 -4.84 39.53
CA ASN A 195 -11.25 -4.81 40.56
C ASN A 195 -12.32 -5.88 40.24
N PRO A 196 -12.23 -7.08 40.81
CA PRO A 196 -13.20 -8.15 40.56
C PRO A 196 -14.64 -7.78 40.98
N TYR A 197 -14.76 -6.91 41.98
CA TYR A 197 -16.06 -6.46 42.47
C TYR A 197 -16.88 -5.62 41.47
N ALA A 198 -16.19 -5.06 40.46
CA ALA A 198 -16.83 -4.28 39.40
C ALA A 198 -17.93 -5.07 38.65
N LYS A 199 -17.77 -6.40 38.53
CA LYS A 199 -18.78 -7.27 37.91
C LYS A 199 -20.10 -7.25 38.71
N THR A 200 -20.00 -7.44 39.99
CA THR A 200 -21.18 -7.45 40.91
C THR A 200 -21.85 -6.10 40.94
N MET A 201 -21.07 -5.01 40.99
CA MET A 201 -21.64 -3.65 40.95
C MET A 201 -22.36 -3.38 39.63
N SER A 202 -21.79 -3.75 38.49
CA SER A 202 -22.44 -3.57 37.19
C SER A 202 -23.72 -4.39 37.07
N GLN A 203 -23.73 -5.63 37.54
CA GLN A 203 -24.89 -6.47 37.53
C GLN A 203 -26.00 -5.90 38.43
N ASN A 204 -25.67 -5.46 39.64
CA ASN A 204 -26.61 -4.84 40.56
C ASN A 204 -27.21 -3.57 39.98
N THR A 205 -26.41 -2.75 39.28
CA THR A 205 -26.88 -1.53 38.63
C THR A 205 -27.89 -1.84 37.53
N ILE A 206 -27.58 -2.84 36.68
CA ILE A 206 -28.49 -3.28 35.60
C ILE A 206 -29.78 -3.83 36.16
N LEU A 207 -29.73 -4.66 37.19
CA LEU A 207 -30.90 -5.24 37.84
C LEU A 207 -31.78 -4.17 38.50
N ARG A 208 -31.17 -3.17 39.15
CA ARG A 208 -31.91 -2.01 39.72
C ARG A 208 -32.57 -1.20 38.62
N GLN A 209 -31.89 -0.93 37.50
CA GLN A 209 -32.45 -0.22 36.36
C GLN A 209 -33.63 -0.97 35.75
N ALA A 210 -33.52 -2.29 35.56
CA ALA A 210 -34.60 -3.13 35.05
C ALA A 210 -35.83 -3.11 36.00
N LYS A 211 -35.58 -3.23 37.30
CA LYS A 211 -36.66 -3.12 38.33
C LYS A 211 -37.38 -1.77 38.30
N ASN A 212 -36.60 -0.68 38.24
CA ASN A 212 -37.14 0.67 38.17
C ASN A 212 -37.93 0.91 36.88
N HIS A 213 -37.47 0.36 35.75
CA HIS A 213 -38.19 0.43 34.49
C HIS A 213 -39.53 -0.30 34.58
N LYS A 214 -39.55 -1.50 35.13
CA LYS A 214 -40.78 -2.26 35.34
C LYS A 214 -41.79 -1.47 36.22
N ILE A 215 -41.34 -0.92 37.34
CA ILE A 215 -42.18 -0.10 38.23
C ILE A 215 -42.75 1.14 37.48
N ARG A 216 -41.98 1.76 36.58
CA ARG A 216 -42.47 2.88 35.78
C ARG A 216 -43.52 2.44 34.78
N MET A 217 -43.33 1.31 34.11
CA MET A 217 -44.33 0.77 33.18
C MET A 217 -45.62 0.38 33.87
N ASP A 218 -45.54 -0.29 35.04
CA ASP A 218 -46.72 -0.69 35.83
C ASP A 218 -47.51 0.54 36.29
N ARG A 219 -46.84 1.65 36.66
CA ARG A 219 -47.52 2.91 37.00
C ARG A 219 -48.20 3.58 35.80
N GLN A 220 -47.65 3.46 34.60
CA GLN A 220 -48.26 4.02 33.39
C GLN A 220 -49.47 3.22 32.91
N GLN A 221 -49.56 1.93 33.25
CA GLN A 221 -50.71 1.09 32.93
C GLN A 221 -51.88 1.25 33.92
N GLN A 222 -51.66 1.91 35.06
CA GLN A 222 -52.67 2.19 36.09
C GLN A 222 -53.35 3.57 35.94
N HIS A 223 -52.93 4.36 34.98
CA HIS A 223 -53.50 5.64 34.56
C HIS A 223 -54.06 5.51 33.13
#